data_6c20493a72e03adf5210989c0b27324e
#
_entry.id   6c20493a72e03adf5210989c0b27324e
#
_cell.length_a   1.000
_cell.length_b   1.000
_cell.length_c   1.000
_cell.angle_alpha   90.00
_cell.angle_beta   90.00
_cell.angle_gamma   90.00
#
_symmetry.space_group_name_H-M   'P 1'
#
loop_
_entity.id
_entity.type
_entity.pdbx_description
1 polymer ?
#
loop_
_entity_poly.entity_id
_entity_poly.type
_entity_poly.pdbx_seq_one_letter_code
_entity_poly.pdbx_strand_id
1 'polypeptide(L)'
;MDYKFNYRAGCSVICNFRGIFFTEVMESYAIRGRQGIISYAVIPRDMAEGFHIPDSLSIYGNEDIAKDVLSRIWGKRGIFTCTVGNTLTSTIPGVSDAGDTPELTLFTGPADAELLSCGRTLCMKGIPINPGGIPTPATLTMAALELSDMPCFIVNGGCKIMPQVPYIEMGGEYGDMITTGHAVKNVREVFEKAKILGRNLARGHDFLVVSESVAGGTTTALAVMMAMGVIKENLVSSSSPKNQKELKTNLVMEGFKAAGIGVGSLAHDPLKAIECVGDPMMPVNVGMIIGAAESIPVIVGGGTQMSAVIACAYELEPSIKGNVIHGTTRWLVKDAASNVCKMNDSITNDIPLVYVNMDYSESPYEGLQAYEWGYIKEGVGCGGSSVAAIASSAGKVDCNILLKKVHEIYERILGVQPK
;
A
#
# COMPACT_ATOMS: atom_id res chain seq x y z
N MET A 1 0.83 -29.37 36.85
CA MET A 1 -0.41 -28.58 36.86
C MET A 1 -1.16 -28.88 35.57
N ASP A 2 -2.20 -29.71 35.69
CA ASP A 2 -2.98 -30.16 34.53
C ASP A 2 -4.08 -29.14 34.25
N TYR A 3 -4.07 -28.59 33.04
CA TYR A 3 -5.12 -27.66 32.58
C TYR A 3 -6.15 -28.46 31.78
N LYS A 4 -7.40 -28.52 32.24
CA LYS A 4 -8.54 -29.05 31.47
C LYS A 4 -9.37 -27.85 30.98
N PHE A 5 -9.57 -27.78 29.66
CA PHE A 5 -10.48 -26.81 29.03
C PHE A 5 -11.71 -27.53 28.47
N ASN A 6 -12.90 -27.09 28.84
CA ASN A 6 -14.16 -27.56 28.28
C ASN A 6 -14.80 -26.46 27.45
N TYR A 7 -15.17 -26.78 26.21
CA TYR A 7 -15.84 -25.90 25.28
C TYR A 7 -17.35 -26.03 25.34
N ARG A 8 -18.05 -24.92 25.47
CA ARG A 8 -19.40 -24.67 24.91
C ARG A 8 -19.54 -23.20 24.59
N ALA A 9 -20.17 -22.89 23.44
CA ALA A 9 -20.47 -21.52 23.03
C ALA A 9 -21.26 -20.81 24.17
N GLY A 10 -20.78 -19.61 24.57
CA GLY A 10 -21.42 -18.79 25.59
C GLY A 10 -20.87 -18.93 27.02
N CYS A 11 -19.73 -19.57 27.26
CA CYS A 11 -19.15 -19.68 28.59
C CYS A 11 -18.12 -18.59 28.88
N SER A 12 -18.25 -17.96 30.04
CA SER A 12 -17.20 -17.11 30.65
C SER A 12 -16.03 -17.98 31.08
N VAL A 13 -14.81 -17.61 30.70
CA VAL A 13 -13.58 -18.26 31.16
C VAL A 13 -13.02 -17.43 32.32
N ILE A 14 -12.88 -18.05 33.48
CA ILE A 14 -12.22 -17.43 34.65
C ILE A 14 -10.76 -17.85 34.62
N CYS A 15 -9.86 -16.92 34.35
CA CYS A 15 -8.43 -17.15 34.48
C CYS A 15 -7.94 -16.53 35.78
N ASN A 16 -7.31 -17.37 36.63
CA ASN A 16 -6.69 -16.89 37.87
C ASN A 16 -5.19 -16.69 37.64
N PHE A 17 -4.77 -15.44 37.54
CA PHE A 17 -3.37 -15.07 37.54
C PHE A 17 -3.09 -14.17 38.74
N ARG A 18 -2.37 -14.66 39.73
CA ARG A 18 -1.90 -13.94 40.91
C ARG A 18 -3.00 -13.18 41.70
N GLY A 19 -4.19 -13.79 41.86
CA GLY A 19 -5.23 -13.24 42.76
C GLY A 19 -6.06 -12.09 42.16
N ILE A 20 -6.00 -11.84 40.86
CA ILE A 20 -6.85 -10.84 40.18
C ILE A 20 -7.92 -11.59 39.37
N PHE A 21 -9.20 -11.28 39.62
CA PHE A 21 -10.32 -11.84 38.88
C PHE A 21 -10.74 -10.87 37.78
N PHE A 22 -10.76 -11.33 36.53
CA PHE A 22 -11.39 -10.62 35.42
C PHE A 22 -12.57 -11.43 34.93
N THR A 23 -13.74 -10.80 34.85
CA THR A 23 -14.94 -11.35 34.19
C THR A 23 -15.18 -10.49 32.94
N GLU A 24 -14.71 -10.96 31.79
CA GLU A 24 -15.02 -10.36 30.48
C GLU A 24 -15.56 -11.42 29.53
N VAL A 25 -16.53 -11.06 28.71
CA VAL A 25 -17.03 -11.92 27.62
C VAL A 25 -16.02 -11.84 26.48
N MET A 26 -15.39 -12.96 26.15
CA MET A 26 -14.36 -13.05 25.13
C MET A 26 -14.81 -13.92 23.97
N GLU A 27 -14.68 -13.45 22.74
CA GLU A 27 -14.68 -14.33 21.57
C GLU A 27 -13.24 -14.72 21.23
N SER A 28 -12.95 -16.02 21.24
CA SER A 28 -11.61 -16.53 20.94
C SER A 28 -11.59 -17.22 19.58
N TYR A 29 -10.67 -16.84 18.74
CA TYR A 29 -10.33 -17.55 17.50
C TYR A 29 -9.11 -18.44 17.74
N ALA A 30 -9.23 -19.74 17.43
CA ALA A 30 -8.13 -20.69 17.55
C ALA A 30 -7.40 -20.81 16.20
N ILE A 31 -6.12 -20.43 16.16
CA ILE A 31 -5.26 -20.67 15.00
C ILE A 31 -4.44 -21.95 15.27
N ARG A 32 -4.60 -22.95 14.42
CA ARG A 32 -3.88 -24.23 14.53
C ARG A 32 -2.57 -24.16 13.73
N GLY A 33 -1.44 -23.99 14.42
CA GLY A 33 -0.11 -24.12 13.81
C GLY A 33 0.30 -25.58 13.58
N ARG A 34 1.20 -25.85 12.64
CA ARG A 34 1.73 -27.20 12.31
C ARG A 34 2.44 -27.93 13.45
N GLN A 35 2.70 -27.31 14.58
CA GLN A 35 3.38 -27.89 15.75
C GLN A 35 2.53 -27.96 17.01
N GLY A 36 1.20 -27.85 16.89
CA GLY A 36 0.30 -28.02 18.04
C GLY A 36 0.30 -26.87 19.07
N ILE A 37 0.98 -25.75 18.81
CA ILE A 37 0.93 -24.55 19.66
C ILE A 37 -0.30 -23.74 19.24
N ILE A 38 -1.23 -23.59 20.17
CA ILE A 38 -2.41 -22.74 19.97
C ILE A 38 -2.08 -21.36 20.53
N SER A 39 -1.96 -20.37 19.65
CA SER A 39 -1.93 -18.96 20.04
C SER A 39 -3.35 -18.43 20.07
N TYR A 40 -3.77 -17.84 21.16
CA TYR A 40 -5.06 -17.17 21.29
C TYR A 40 -4.82 -15.67 21.15
N ALA A 41 -5.41 -15.06 20.16
CA ALA A 41 -5.59 -13.60 20.13
C ALA A 41 -6.89 -13.32 20.87
N VAL A 42 -6.79 -12.71 22.04
CA VAL A 42 -7.94 -12.21 22.80
C VAL A 42 -8.15 -10.77 22.39
N ILE A 43 -9.20 -10.49 21.67
CA ILE A 43 -9.62 -9.13 21.36
C ILE A 43 -10.68 -8.75 22.39
N PRO A 44 -10.46 -7.74 23.25
CA PRO A 44 -11.52 -7.22 24.10
C PRO A 44 -12.62 -6.62 23.18
N ARG A 45 -13.80 -7.19 23.22
CA ARG A 45 -14.97 -6.76 22.42
C ARG A 45 -15.33 -5.28 22.68
N ASP A 46 -15.00 -4.79 23.86
CA ASP A 46 -15.37 -3.44 24.31
C ASP A 46 -14.61 -2.29 23.66
N MET A 47 -13.42 -2.56 23.05
CA MET A 47 -12.64 -1.50 22.40
C MET A 47 -13.15 -1.14 21.00
N ALA A 48 -13.79 -2.07 20.30
CA ALA A 48 -14.32 -1.80 18.95
C ALA A 48 -15.73 -1.20 18.99
N GLU A 49 -16.57 -1.55 19.97
CA GLU A 49 -17.95 -1.06 20.08
C GLU A 49 -18.06 0.44 20.39
N GLY A 50 -16.99 1.09 20.91
CA GLY A 50 -16.93 2.52 21.20
C GLY A 50 -15.99 3.32 20.30
N PHE A 51 -15.29 2.66 19.35
CA PHE A 51 -14.31 3.34 18.50
C PHE A 51 -15.03 4.18 17.42
N HIS A 52 -14.82 5.50 17.50
CA HIS A 52 -15.37 6.44 16.53
C HIS A 52 -14.33 6.77 15.46
N ILE A 53 -14.69 6.55 14.19
CA ILE A 53 -13.86 6.95 13.05
C ILE A 53 -13.93 8.48 12.92
N PRO A 54 -12.78 9.20 12.93
CA PRO A 54 -12.81 10.66 12.77
C PRO A 54 -13.24 11.05 11.35
N ASP A 55 -13.83 12.24 11.22
CA ASP A 55 -14.32 12.77 9.92
C ASP A 55 -13.22 12.88 8.85
N SER A 56 -11.96 12.90 9.26
CA SER A 56 -10.80 12.86 8.36
C SER A 56 -10.64 11.54 7.61
N LEU A 57 -11.32 10.47 8.05
CA LEU A 57 -11.26 9.15 7.43
C LEU A 57 -12.65 8.70 6.99
N SER A 58 -12.67 7.88 5.95
CA SER A 58 -13.86 7.15 5.51
C SER A 58 -13.51 5.71 5.20
N ILE A 59 -14.50 4.83 5.24
CA ILE A 59 -14.34 3.40 5.02
C ILE A 59 -15.22 2.97 3.85
N TYR A 60 -14.69 2.05 3.04
CA TYR A 60 -15.44 1.28 2.07
C TYR A 60 -15.21 -0.21 2.33
N GLY A 61 -16.27 -1.02 2.26
CA GLY A 61 -16.22 -2.47 2.52
C GLY A 61 -16.50 -2.81 3.99
N ASN A 62 -15.75 -3.75 4.56
CA ASN A 62 -16.02 -4.28 5.91
C ASN A 62 -15.63 -3.28 7.01
N GLU A 63 -16.63 -2.56 7.52
CA GLU A 63 -16.45 -1.53 8.55
C GLU A 63 -15.98 -2.09 9.89
N ASP A 64 -16.41 -3.29 10.26
CA ASP A 64 -16.04 -3.92 11.54
C ASP A 64 -14.55 -4.28 11.55
N ILE A 65 -14.03 -4.86 10.47
CA ILE A 65 -12.59 -5.13 10.33
C ILE A 65 -11.79 -3.83 10.32
N ALA A 66 -12.27 -2.80 9.60
CA ALA A 66 -11.58 -1.50 9.57
C ALA A 66 -11.50 -0.88 10.96
N LYS A 67 -12.60 -0.85 11.71
CA LYS A 67 -12.65 -0.34 13.08
C LYS A 67 -11.75 -1.12 14.04
N ASP A 68 -11.75 -2.45 13.94
CA ASP A 68 -10.87 -3.29 14.73
C ASP A 68 -9.40 -2.95 14.48
N VAL A 69 -8.96 -2.96 13.21
CA VAL A 69 -7.58 -2.64 12.84
C VAL A 69 -7.21 -1.23 13.29
N LEU A 70 -8.05 -0.22 13.01
CA LEU A 70 -7.78 1.17 13.39
C LEU A 70 -7.71 1.33 14.91
N SER A 71 -8.57 0.66 15.69
CA SER A 71 -8.54 0.72 17.16
C SER A 71 -7.23 0.15 17.73
N ARG A 72 -6.70 -0.92 17.14
CA ARG A 72 -5.43 -1.55 17.57
C ARG A 72 -4.20 -0.68 17.29
N ILE A 73 -4.24 0.17 16.26
CA ILE A 73 -3.14 1.07 15.91
C ILE A 73 -3.30 2.49 16.46
N TRP A 74 -4.42 2.78 17.11
CA TRP A 74 -4.76 4.12 17.62
C TRP A 74 -3.83 4.56 18.75
N GLY A 75 -3.11 5.66 18.54
CA GLY A 75 -2.07 6.14 19.45
C GLY A 75 -0.82 5.26 19.54
N LYS A 76 -0.61 4.35 18.59
CA LYS A 76 0.49 3.40 18.55
C LYS A 76 1.62 3.86 17.62
N ARG A 77 2.78 3.23 17.76
CA ARG A 77 3.98 3.54 16.98
C ARG A 77 4.10 2.63 15.78
N GLY A 78 3.92 3.22 14.60
CA GLY A 78 4.09 2.52 13.33
C GLY A 78 5.48 2.71 12.72
N ILE A 79 5.70 1.99 11.63
CA ILE A 79 6.84 2.12 10.74
C ILE A 79 6.33 2.17 9.30
N PHE A 80 6.94 3.03 8.49
CA PHE A 80 6.60 3.17 7.08
C PHE A 80 7.70 2.60 6.19
N THR A 81 7.31 1.84 5.18
CA THR A 81 8.21 1.36 4.14
C THR A 81 7.74 1.84 2.78
N CYS A 82 8.66 2.33 1.95
CA CYS A 82 8.40 2.62 0.55
C CYS A 82 9.29 1.73 -0.32
N THR A 83 8.68 0.79 -1.02
CA THR A 83 9.39 -0.04 -1.99
C THR A 83 9.49 0.69 -3.31
N VAL A 84 10.71 0.92 -3.77
CA VAL A 84 11.00 1.54 -5.06
C VAL A 84 11.50 0.52 -6.06
N GLY A 85 11.14 0.71 -7.31
CA GLY A 85 11.55 -0.15 -8.41
C GLY A 85 11.31 0.50 -9.75
N ASN A 86 11.86 -0.10 -10.79
CA ASN A 86 11.63 0.33 -12.17
C ASN A 86 11.10 -0.83 -13.01
N THR A 87 10.19 -0.53 -13.91
CA THR A 87 9.81 -1.41 -15.02
C THR A 87 9.98 -0.69 -16.35
N LEU A 88 10.57 -1.34 -17.34
CA LEU A 88 10.69 -0.79 -18.67
C LEU A 88 9.33 -0.55 -19.34
N THR A 89 8.26 -1.15 -18.83
CA THR A 89 6.89 -0.87 -19.26
C THR A 89 6.54 0.62 -19.11
N SER A 90 7.10 1.30 -18.11
CA SER A 90 6.86 2.73 -17.89
C SER A 90 7.38 3.63 -19.00
N THR A 91 8.40 3.17 -19.75
CA THR A 91 9.01 3.93 -20.86
C THR A 91 8.21 3.87 -22.16
N ILE A 92 7.10 3.14 -22.19
CA ILE A 92 6.18 3.13 -23.33
C ILE A 92 5.35 4.42 -23.28
N PRO A 93 5.36 5.26 -24.34
CA PRO A 93 4.61 6.52 -24.36
C PRO A 93 3.11 6.31 -24.04
N GLY A 94 2.60 7.09 -23.09
CA GLY A 94 1.20 7.05 -22.65
C GLY A 94 0.88 6.01 -21.57
N VAL A 95 1.84 5.20 -21.13
CA VAL A 95 1.64 4.26 -20.01
C VAL A 95 1.66 4.98 -18.67
N SER A 96 2.55 5.96 -18.50
CA SER A 96 2.71 6.72 -17.26
C SER A 96 3.03 8.17 -17.56
N ASP A 97 2.42 9.09 -16.79
CA ASP A 97 2.74 10.53 -16.78
C ASP A 97 3.59 10.90 -15.55
N ALA A 98 4.21 9.90 -14.87
CA ALA A 98 5.10 10.12 -13.74
C ALA A 98 6.51 10.53 -14.20
N GLY A 99 6.59 11.64 -14.96
CA GLY A 99 7.77 12.22 -15.57
C GLY A 99 7.42 12.91 -16.90
N ASP A 100 8.11 14.00 -17.22
CA ASP A 100 7.87 14.78 -18.45
C ASP A 100 8.15 13.98 -19.74
N THR A 101 9.00 12.99 -19.68
CA THR A 101 9.30 12.08 -20.78
C THR A 101 9.28 10.63 -20.31
N PRO A 102 9.09 9.66 -21.24
CA PRO A 102 9.12 8.24 -20.90
C PRO A 102 10.40 7.80 -20.16
N GLU A 103 11.56 8.33 -20.51
CA GLU A 103 12.83 8.00 -19.86
C GLU A 103 12.91 8.54 -18.43
N LEU A 104 12.29 9.70 -18.16
CA LEU A 104 12.26 10.31 -16.84
C LEU A 104 11.40 9.51 -15.85
N THR A 105 10.50 8.64 -16.32
CA THR A 105 9.74 7.72 -15.45
C THR A 105 10.64 6.79 -14.64
N LEU A 106 11.85 6.49 -15.12
CA LEU A 106 12.83 5.66 -14.41
C LEU A 106 13.45 6.36 -13.19
N PHE A 107 13.35 7.68 -13.12
CA PHE A 107 13.84 8.47 -11.97
C PHE A 107 12.79 8.64 -10.88
N THR A 108 11.51 8.40 -11.15
CA THR A 108 10.40 8.70 -10.23
C THR A 108 10.58 7.99 -8.88
N GLY A 109 10.70 6.67 -8.85
CA GLY A 109 10.87 5.92 -7.61
C GLY A 109 12.13 6.32 -6.82
N PRO A 110 13.34 6.35 -7.44
CA PRO A 110 14.54 6.85 -6.79
C PRO A 110 14.42 8.28 -6.23
N ALA A 111 13.84 9.21 -6.99
CA ALA A 111 13.66 10.58 -6.55
C ALA A 111 12.65 10.72 -5.40
N ASP A 112 11.56 9.95 -5.41
CA ASP A 112 10.63 9.88 -4.29
C ASP A 112 11.29 9.32 -3.03
N ALA A 113 12.13 8.26 -3.15
CA ALA A 113 12.93 7.74 -2.05
C ALA A 113 13.84 8.79 -1.42
N GLU A 114 14.47 9.61 -2.24
CA GLU A 114 15.35 10.70 -1.81
C GLU A 114 14.57 11.83 -1.14
N LEU A 115 13.41 12.20 -1.69
CA LEU A 115 12.50 13.16 -1.04
C LEU A 115 12.07 12.68 0.34
N LEU A 116 11.63 11.42 0.47
CA LEU A 116 11.22 10.86 1.77
C LEU A 116 12.37 10.78 2.77
N SER A 117 13.60 10.52 2.31
CA SER A 117 14.75 10.31 3.18
C SER A 117 15.45 11.59 3.59
N CYS A 118 15.57 12.58 2.69
CA CYS A 118 16.37 13.78 2.95
C CYS A 118 15.74 15.09 2.44
N GLY A 119 14.48 15.06 2.00
CA GLY A 119 13.71 16.24 1.59
C GLY A 119 14.17 16.88 0.28
N ARG A 120 15.03 16.24 -0.50
CA ARG A 120 15.51 16.70 -1.79
C ARG A 120 15.89 15.53 -2.68
N THR A 121 15.87 15.73 -3.99
CA THR A 121 16.36 14.78 -4.99
C THR A 121 17.88 14.89 -5.16
N LEU A 122 18.52 13.76 -5.41
CA LEU A 122 19.96 13.63 -5.65
C LEU A 122 20.24 12.98 -7.00
N CYS A 123 19.42 12.02 -7.43
CA CYS A 123 19.57 11.29 -8.69
C CYS A 123 19.18 12.11 -9.92
N MET A 124 18.46 13.23 -9.74
CA MET A 124 18.06 14.12 -10.82
C MET A 124 18.07 15.58 -10.37
N LYS A 125 18.07 16.52 -11.35
CA LYS A 125 17.89 17.95 -11.07
C LYS A 125 16.40 18.26 -10.93
N GLY A 126 16.04 19.04 -9.90
CA GLY A 126 14.63 19.36 -9.60
C GLY A 126 13.93 18.20 -8.89
N ILE A 127 12.64 18.30 -8.72
CA ILE A 127 11.80 17.27 -8.12
C ILE A 127 10.95 16.57 -9.19
N PRO A 128 10.46 15.34 -8.95
CA PRO A 128 9.48 14.73 -9.83
C PRO A 128 8.22 15.61 -9.89
N ILE A 129 7.95 16.15 -11.04
CA ILE A 129 6.72 16.87 -11.35
C ILE A 129 6.06 16.23 -12.57
N ASN A 130 4.74 16.10 -12.50
CA ASN A 130 3.97 15.70 -13.66
C ASN A 130 3.82 16.88 -14.62
N PRO A 131 3.53 16.64 -15.91
CA PRO A 131 3.21 17.70 -16.85
C PRO A 131 2.20 18.69 -16.27
N GLY A 132 2.51 20.00 -16.37
CA GLY A 132 1.69 21.05 -15.77
C GLY A 132 2.12 21.51 -14.37
N GLY A 133 3.28 21.08 -13.86
CA GLY A 133 3.83 21.54 -12.58
C GLY A 133 3.18 20.91 -11.35
N ILE A 134 2.56 19.76 -11.51
CA ILE A 134 1.87 19.06 -10.43
C ILE A 134 2.90 18.27 -9.61
N PRO A 135 3.02 18.49 -8.28
CA PRO A 135 4.04 17.85 -7.46
C PRO A 135 3.76 16.36 -7.26
N THR A 136 4.82 15.59 -7.02
CA THR A 136 4.71 14.18 -6.62
C THR A 136 3.86 14.02 -5.36
N PRO A 137 3.11 12.91 -5.21
CA PRO A 137 2.34 12.60 -4.00
C PRO A 137 3.23 12.40 -2.77
N ALA A 138 4.56 12.26 -2.93
CA ALA A 138 5.52 12.27 -1.83
C ALA A 138 5.36 13.48 -0.90
N THR A 139 4.84 14.61 -1.38
CA THR A 139 4.55 15.80 -0.54
C THR A 139 3.59 15.49 0.60
N LEU A 140 2.52 14.75 0.33
CA LEU A 140 1.56 14.34 1.36
C LEU A 140 2.14 13.23 2.25
N THR A 141 2.90 12.30 1.67
CA THR A 141 3.62 11.27 2.45
C THR A 141 4.60 11.90 3.44
N MET A 142 5.41 12.85 2.98
CA MET A 142 6.33 13.60 3.86
C MET A 142 5.59 14.32 4.99
N ALA A 143 4.44 14.97 4.67
CA ALA A 143 3.62 15.62 5.67
C ALA A 143 3.13 14.64 6.75
N ALA A 144 2.64 13.49 6.34
CA ALA A 144 2.17 12.45 7.24
C ALA A 144 3.31 11.91 8.13
N LEU A 145 4.48 11.64 7.53
CA LEU A 145 5.65 11.11 8.25
C LEU A 145 6.22 12.14 9.25
N GLU A 146 6.36 13.42 8.86
CA GLU A 146 6.84 14.48 9.77
C GLU A 146 5.88 14.74 10.94
N LEU A 147 4.57 14.67 10.72
CA LEU A 147 3.55 14.88 11.76
C LEU A 147 3.43 13.70 12.73
N SER A 148 3.73 12.49 12.28
CA SER A 148 3.62 11.27 13.10
C SER A 148 4.94 10.82 13.69
N ASP A 149 6.06 11.46 13.35
CA ASP A 149 7.43 11.02 13.71
C ASP A 149 7.65 9.53 13.36
N MET A 150 7.08 9.09 12.23
CA MET A 150 7.13 7.69 11.82
C MET A 150 8.43 7.40 11.07
N PRO A 151 9.23 6.40 11.49
CA PRO A 151 10.42 5.99 10.76
C PRO A 151 10.06 5.55 9.34
N CYS A 152 10.85 6.00 8.36
CA CYS A 152 10.70 5.66 6.96
C CYS A 152 11.89 4.83 6.49
N PHE A 153 11.61 3.65 5.92
CA PHE A 153 12.62 2.79 5.30
C PHE A 153 12.34 2.65 3.81
N ILE A 154 13.35 3.00 3.02
CA ILE A 154 13.34 2.74 1.59
C ILE A 154 13.76 1.29 1.34
N VAL A 155 13.01 0.59 0.50
CA VAL A 155 13.28 -0.80 0.12
C VAL A 155 13.51 -0.84 -1.39
N ASN A 156 14.67 -1.31 -1.82
CA ASN A 156 14.94 -1.50 -3.24
C ASN A 156 14.43 -2.86 -3.71
N GLY A 157 13.33 -2.85 -4.47
CA GLY A 157 12.76 -4.04 -5.11
C GLY A 157 13.43 -4.38 -6.44
N GLY A 158 14.10 -3.41 -7.06
CA GLY A 158 14.76 -3.55 -8.35
C GLY A 158 14.74 -2.24 -9.14
N CYS A 159 15.70 -1.37 -8.87
CA CYS A 159 15.88 -0.09 -9.55
C CYS A 159 16.90 -0.20 -10.67
N LYS A 160 16.63 0.47 -11.80
CA LYS A 160 17.60 0.72 -12.86
C LYS A 160 18.44 1.94 -12.57
N ILE A 161 17.81 2.97 -12.01
CA ILE A 161 18.44 4.15 -11.44
C ILE A 161 18.40 3.99 -9.94
N MET A 162 19.55 3.98 -9.28
CA MET A 162 19.64 3.75 -7.83
C MET A 162 19.39 5.04 -7.05
N PRO A 163 18.57 5.01 -5.98
CA PRO A 163 18.47 6.15 -5.08
C PRO A 163 19.80 6.39 -4.35
N GLN A 164 20.18 7.65 -4.16
CA GLN A 164 21.43 8.04 -3.50
C GLN A 164 21.25 8.29 -1.99
N VAL A 165 20.39 7.50 -1.36
CA VAL A 165 20.09 7.50 0.08
C VAL A 165 20.16 6.08 0.61
N PRO A 166 20.28 5.84 1.91
CA PRO A 166 20.24 4.49 2.47
C PRO A 166 18.95 3.75 2.13
N TYR A 167 19.07 2.48 1.75
CA TYR A 167 17.94 1.60 1.46
C TYR A 167 18.24 0.14 1.85
N ILE A 168 17.19 -0.63 2.00
CA ILE A 168 17.26 -2.08 2.21
C ILE A 168 17.26 -2.76 0.84
N GLU A 169 18.31 -3.51 0.54
CA GLU A 169 18.46 -4.23 -0.74
C GLU A 169 17.78 -5.60 -0.67
N MET A 170 16.87 -5.86 -1.62
CA MET A 170 16.16 -7.13 -1.71
C MET A 170 16.76 -8.10 -2.73
N GLY A 171 17.68 -7.64 -3.55
CA GLY A 171 18.35 -8.44 -4.60
C GLY A 171 17.49 -8.65 -5.84
N GLY A 172 16.47 -7.81 -6.05
CA GLY A 172 15.69 -7.76 -7.28
C GLY A 172 16.43 -7.01 -8.39
N GLU A 173 16.13 -7.37 -9.64
CA GLU A 173 16.54 -6.59 -10.82
C GLU A 173 15.37 -5.69 -11.26
N TYR A 174 15.66 -4.62 -12.00
CA TYR A 174 14.59 -3.83 -12.61
C TYR A 174 13.76 -4.70 -13.58
N GLY A 175 12.46 -4.42 -13.63
CA GLY A 175 11.53 -5.17 -14.47
C GLY A 175 11.69 -4.86 -15.94
N ASP A 176 11.57 -5.90 -16.77
CA ASP A 176 11.49 -5.77 -18.22
C ASP A 176 10.09 -5.29 -18.65
N MET A 177 9.88 -5.11 -19.95
CA MET A 177 8.55 -4.82 -20.50
C MET A 177 7.62 -6.01 -20.29
N ILE A 178 6.39 -5.78 -19.84
CA ILE A 178 5.41 -6.87 -19.69
C ILE A 178 5.14 -7.60 -21.00
N THR A 179 5.32 -6.94 -22.14
CA THR A 179 5.15 -7.51 -23.49
C THR A 179 6.13 -8.62 -23.81
N THR A 180 7.21 -8.78 -23.02
CA THR A 180 8.14 -9.92 -23.14
C THR A 180 7.56 -11.21 -22.57
N GLY A 181 6.58 -11.13 -21.67
CA GLY A 181 6.06 -12.28 -20.93
C GLY A 181 7.01 -12.81 -19.83
N HIS A 182 8.10 -12.10 -19.54
CA HIS A 182 9.13 -12.40 -18.55
C HIS A 182 9.56 -11.11 -17.84
N ALA A 183 8.60 -10.42 -17.21
CA ALA A 183 8.78 -9.06 -16.72
C ALA A 183 9.67 -8.97 -15.47
N VAL A 184 9.65 -9.95 -14.57
CA VAL A 184 10.38 -9.90 -13.30
C VAL A 184 11.18 -11.17 -13.07
N LYS A 185 12.44 -11.01 -12.70
CA LYS A 185 13.33 -12.13 -12.35
C LYS A 185 13.35 -12.38 -10.84
N ASN A 186 13.78 -13.58 -10.45
CA ASN A 186 14.03 -13.98 -9.05
C ASN A 186 12.84 -13.76 -8.10
N VAL A 187 11.60 -13.74 -8.60
CA VAL A 187 10.38 -13.40 -7.86
C VAL A 187 10.25 -14.18 -6.56
N ARG A 188 10.43 -15.52 -6.60
CA ARG A 188 10.27 -16.36 -5.40
C ARG A 188 11.33 -16.10 -4.34
N GLU A 189 12.57 -15.88 -4.76
CA GLU A 189 13.68 -15.57 -3.83
C GLU A 189 13.48 -14.21 -3.16
N VAL A 190 13.12 -13.19 -3.93
CA VAL A 190 12.83 -11.84 -3.44
C VAL A 190 11.63 -11.87 -2.48
N PHE A 191 10.56 -12.59 -2.82
CA PHE A 191 9.39 -12.78 -1.97
C PHE A 191 9.74 -13.39 -0.61
N GLU A 192 10.53 -14.47 -0.57
CA GLU A 192 10.93 -15.11 0.70
C GLU A 192 11.80 -14.18 1.57
N LYS A 193 12.75 -13.46 0.97
CA LYS A 193 13.53 -12.44 1.69
C LYS A 193 12.64 -11.34 2.26
N ALA A 194 11.69 -10.86 1.47
CA ALA A 194 10.76 -9.82 1.89
C ALA A 194 9.83 -10.28 3.03
N LYS A 195 9.40 -11.54 3.01
CA LYS A 195 8.63 -12.13 4.11
C LYS A 195 9.42 -12.14 5.43
N ILE A 196 10.71 -12.43 5.37
CA ILE A 196 11.62 -12.34 6.52
C ILE A 196 11.75 -10.89 6.99
N LEU A 197 11.89 -9.92 6.06
CA LEU A 197 11.96 -8.50 6.39
C LEU A 197 10.68 -8.06 7.10
N GLY A 198 9.50 -8.38 6.58
CA GLY A 198 8.21 -8.06 7.20
C GLY A 198 8.11 -8.55 8.65
N ARG A 199 8.49 -9.82 8.90
CA ARG A 199 8.55 -10.38 10.27
C ARG A 199 9.52 -9.63 11.18
N ASN A 200 10.65 -9.18 10.66
CA ASN A 200 11.63 -8.44 11.46
C ASN A 200 11.17 -7.02 11.79
N LEU A 201 10.55 -6.32 10.84
CA LEU A 201 9.97 -5.00 11.06
C LEU A 201 8.82 -5.05 12.08
N ALA A 202 8.03 -6.11 12.06
CA ALA A 202 6.94 -6.33 13.01
C ALA A 202 7.38 -6.46 14.47
N ARG A 203 8.62 -6.90 14.75
CA ARG A 203 9.09 -7.15 16.13
C ARG A 203 9.29 -5.90 16.97
N GLY A 204 9.47 -4.76 16.37
CA GLY A 204 9.78 -3.50 17.06
C GLY A 204 8.70 -2.44 16.96
N HIS A 205 7.58 -2.73 16.28
CA HIS A 205 6.56 -1.75 15.97
C HIS A 205 5.15 -2.32 16.19
N ASP A 206 4.20 -1.43 16.45
CA ASP A 206 2.81 -1.81 16.70
C ASP A 206 2.03 -2.05 15.39
N PHE A 207 2.47 -1.43 14.28
CA PHE A 207 1.91 -1.64 12.94
C PHE A 207 2.92 -1.26 11.85
N LEU A 208 2.69 -1.76 10.63
CA LEU A 208 3.50 -1.48 9.45
C LEU A 208 2.65 -0.81 8.36
N VAL A 209 3.19 0.23 7.73
CA VAL A 209 2.67 0.77 6.47
C VAL A 209 3.58 0.28 5.33
N VAL A 210 3.01 -0.46 4.39
CA VAL A 210 3.71 -0.93 3.17
C VAL A 210 3.23 -0.11 1.99
N SER A 211 4.16 0.57 1.32
CA SER A 211 3.87 1.42 0.18
C SER A 211 4.83 1.21 -0.99
N GLU A 212 4.64 1.97 -2.06
CA GLU A 212 5.45 1.84 -3.28
C GLU A 212 5.65 3.18 -4.00
N SER A 213 6.71 3.25 -4.81
CA SER A 213 6.83 4.22 -5.90
C SER A 213 7.41 3.53 -7.14
N VAL A 214 6.51 3.17 -8.07
CA VAL A 214 6.85 2.53 -9.36
C VAL A 214 6.03 3.15 -10.48
N ALA A 215 6.70 3.94 -11.34
CA ALA A 215 6.06 4.43 -12.55
C ALA A 215 5.61 3.27 -13.45
N GLY A 216 4.41 3.37 -14.05
CA GLY A 216 3.85 2.32 -14.91
C GLY A 216 3.20 1.14 -14.17
N GLY A 217 3.29 1.10 -12.85
CA GLY A 217 2.80 0.01 -12.01
C GLY A 217 1.28 -0.23 -12.07
N THR A 218 0.48 0.73 -12.54
CA THR A 218 -0.95 0.47 -12.80
C THR A 218 -1.16 -0.50 -13.95
N THR A 219 -0.26 -0.53 -14.95
CA THR A 219 -0.33 -1.46 -16.09
C THR A 219 0.11 -2.86 -15.68
N THR A 220 1.18 -2.98 -14.89
CA THR A 220 1.64 -4.27 -14.34
C THR A 220 0.60 -4.84 -13.36
N ALA A 221 -0.04 -4.00 -12.54
CA ALA A 221 -1.14 -4.39 -11.66
C ALA A 221 -2.35 -4.94 -12.43
N LEU A 222 -2.76 -4.26 -13.51
CA LEU A 222 -3.81 -4.75 -14.40
C LEU A 222 -3.47 -6.15 -14.93
N ALA A 223 -2.23 -6.32 -15.41
CA ALA A 223 -1.77 -7.58 -15.99
C ALA A 223 -1.80 -8.73 -14.97
N VAL A 224 -1.25 -8.52 -13.78
CA VAL A 224 -1.22 -9.54 -12.73
C VAL A 224 -2.64 -9.91 -12.29
N MET A 225 -3.51 -8.94 -12.01
CA MET A 225 -4.89 -9.23 -11.59
C MET A 225 -5.71 -9.93 -12.67
N MET A 226 -5.49 -9.59 -13.96
CA MET A 226 -6.13 -10.31 -15.08
C MET A 226 -5.54 -11.72 -15.25
N ALA A 227 -4.24 -11.92 -15.11
CA ALA A 227 -3.61 -13.24 -15.16
C ALA A 227 -4.13 -14.17 -14.04
N MET A 228 -4.37 -13.61 -12.84
CA MET A 228 -5.01 -14.31 -11.73
C MET A 228 -6.54 -14.47 -11.90
N GLY A 229 -7.16 -13.74 -12.83
CA GLY A 229 -8.61 -13.78 -13.04
C GLY A 229 -9.43 -13.03 -11.99
N VAL A 230 -8.78 -12.24 -11.14
CA VAL A 230 -9.42 -11.40 -10.11
C VAL A 230 -10.30 -10.33 -10.77
N ILE A 231 -9.79 -9.71 -11.84
CA ILE A 231 -10.56 -8.78 -12.68
C ILE A 231 -10.54 -9.23 -14.14
N LYS A 232 -11.60 -8.87 -14.89
CA LYS A 232 -11.72 -9.17 -16.32
C LYS A 232 -11.75 -7.92 -17.19
N GLU A 233 -11.77 -6.75 -16.57
CA GLU A 233 -11.83 -5.45 -17.23
C GLU A 233 -10.80 -4.49 -16.61
N ASN A 234 -10.49 -3.43 -17.36
CA ASN A 234 -9.51 -2.43 -16.90
C ASN A 234 -10.15 -1.45 -15.90
N LEU A 235 -9.91 -1.70 -14.62
CA LEU A 235 -10.36 -0.90 -13.49
C LEU A 235 -9.26 -0.02 -12.88
N VAL A 236 -8.00 -0.15 -13.36
CA VAL A 236 -6.86 0.56 -12.77
C VAL A 236 -6.88 2.04 -13.07
N SER A 237 -6.28 2.82 -12.17
CA SER A 237 -6.14 4.26 -12.27
C SER A 237 -5.02 4.67 -13.24
N SER A 238 -4.83 5.98 -13.35
CA SER A 238 -3.74 6.64 -14.06
C SER A 238 -3.37 7.92 -13.31
N SER A 239 -2.14 8.39 -13.47
CA SER A 239 -1.71 9.71 -13.00
C SER A 239 -2.37 10.88 -13.76
N SER A 240 -3.01 10.61 -14.87
CA SER A 240 -3.76 11.57 -15.69
C SER A 240 -5.28 11.29 -15.62
N PRO A 241 -6.13 12.33 -15.76
CA PRO A 241 -7.56 12.15 -15.97
C PRO A 241 -7.87 11.36 -17.25
N LYS A 242 -6.98 11.45 -18.26
CA LYS A 242 -7.06 10.68 -19.51
C LYS A 242 -6.41 9.31 -19.33
N ASN A 243 -7.12 8.39 -18.70
CA ASN A 243 -6.62 7.03 -18.53
C ASN A 243 -6.59 6.28 -19.88
N GLN A 244 -5.38 5.91 -20.31
CA GLN A 244 -5.14 5.19 -21.59
C GLN A 244 -5.51 3.70 -21.47
N LYS A 245 -6.78 3.42 -21.17
CA LYS A 245 -7.27 2.05 -20.88
C LYS A 245 -7.01 1.07 -22.02
N GLU A 246 -7.24 1.47 -23.26
CA GLU A 246 -7.04 0.62 -24.43
C GLU A 246 -5.55 0.26 -24.61
N LEU A 247 -4.65 1.25 -24.52
CA LEU A 247 -3.20 1.01 -24.58
C LEU A 247 -2.76 0.01 -23.51
N LYS A 248 -3.13 0.24 -22.27
CA LYS A 248 -2.77 -0.66 -21.16
C LYS A 248 -3.29 -2.07 -21.39
N THR A 249 -4.54 -2.21 -21.83
CA THR A 249 -5.15 -3.53 -22.09
C THR A 249 -4.44 -4.25 -23.24
N ASN A 250 -4.08 -3.53 -24.30
CA ASN A 250 -3.37 -4.12 -25.46
C ASN A 250 -1.98 -4.64 -25.04
N LEU A 251 -1.22 -3.86 -24.24
CA LEU A 251 0.07 -4.29 -23.71
C LEU A 251 -0.04 -5.53 -22.82
N VAL A 252 -1.08 -5.60 -21.98
CA VAL A 252 -1.36 -6.78 -21.15
C VAL A 252 -1.61 -8.01 -22.02
N MET A 253 -2.45 -7.89 -23.05
CA MET A 253 -2.77 -9.01 -23.94
C MET A 253 -1.55 -9.45 -24.78
N GLU A 254 -0.68 -8.52 -25.17
CA GLU A 254 0.59 -8.84 -25.82
C GLU A 254 1.51 -9.64 -24.88
N GLY A 255 1.64 -9.20 -23.62
CA GLY A 255 2.40 -9.90 -22.59
C GLY A 255 1.85 -11.31 -22.32
N PHE A 256 0.53 -11.47 -22.26
CA PHE A 256 -0.10 -12.77 -22.10
C PHE A 256 0.23 -13.72 -23.26
N LYS A 257 0.15 -13.21 -24.49
CA LYS A 257 0.54 -13.98 -25.67
C LYS A 257 2.00 -14.40 -25.62
N ALA A 258 2.91 -13.50 -25.23
CA ALA A 258 4.33 -13.80 -25.14
C ALA A 258 4.66 -14.83 -24.04
N ALA A 259 3.96 -14.74 -22.90
CA ALA A 259 4.10 -15.68 -21.79
C ALA A 259 3.36 -17.03 -22.02
N GLY A 260 2.52 -17.13 -23.03
CA GLY A 260 1.68 -18.32 -23.25
C GLY A 260 0.59 -18.50 -22.18
N ILE A 261 0.09 -17.41 -21.61
CA ILE A 261 -0.93 -17.41 -20.55
C ILE A 261 -2.22 -16.73 -21.04
N GLY A 262 -3.28 -16.86 -20.26
CA GLY A 262 -4.58 -16.22 -20.50
C GLY A 262 -5.17 -15.62 -19.24
N VAL A 263 -6.28 -14.92 -19.38
CA VAL A 263 -7.05 -14.38 -18.25
C VAL A 263 -7.46 -15.52 -17.33
N GLY A 264 -7.09 -15.44 -16.04
CA GLY A 264 -7.40 -16.42 -15.01
C GLY A 264 -6.57 -17.70 -15.05
N SER A 265 -5.61 -17.82 -15.98
CA SER A 265 -4.79 -19.05 -16.08
C SER A 265 -3.82 -19.24 -14.91
N LEU A 266 -3.54 -18.18 -14.15
CA LEU A 266 -2.64 -18.20 -13.01
C LEU A 266 -3.36 -17.85 -11.68
N ALA A 267 -4.64 -18.23 -11.54
CA ALA A 267 -5.46 -17.92 -10.37
C ALA A 267 -4.83 -18.32 -9.05
N HIS A 268 -4.09 -19.45 -9.03
CA HIS A 268 -3.45 -19.99 -7.82
C HIS A 268 -1.91 -19.93 -7.86
N ASP A 269 -1.31 -19.17 -8.78
CA ASP A 269 0.15 -18.92 -8.79
C ASP A 269 0.44 -17.43 -9.03
N PRO A 270 0.16 -16.56 -8.03
CA PRO A 270 0.38 -15.13 -8.15
C PRO A 270 1.87 -14.77 -8.35
N LEU A 271 2.79 -15.56 -7.80
CA LEU A 271 4.23 -15.31 -8.02
C LEU A 271 4.62 -15.56 -9.48
N LYS A 272 4.00 -16.53 -10.15
CA LYS A 272 4.19 -16.75 -11.59
C LYS A 272 3.54 -15.62 -12.41
N ALA A 273 2.38 -15.11 -11.98
CA ALA A 273 1.77 -13.96 -12.63
C ALA A 273 2.68 -12.72 -12.56
N ILE A 274 3.29 -12.47 -11.40
CA ILE A 274 4.28 -11.38 -11.21
C ILE A 274 5.51 -11.62 -12.11
N GLU A 275 6.05 -12.83 -12.16
CA GLU A 275 7.20 -13.19 -13.01
C GLU A 275 6.91 -12.87 -14.48
N CYS A 276 5.73 -13.23 -14.97
CA CYS A 276 5.37 -13.04 -16.38
C CYS A 276 5.09 -11.58 -16.73
N VAL A 277 4.29 -10.86 -15.93
CA VAL A 277 3.69 -9.57 -16.31
C VAL A 277 3.61 -8.54 -15.16
N GLY A 278 4.29 -8.77 -14.04
CA GLY A 278 4.33 -7.86 -12.91
C GLY A 278 5.43 -6.81 -12.99
N ASP A 279 5.81 -6.29 -11.82
CA ASP A 279 6.95 -5.41 -11.61
C ASP A 279 7.72 -5.80 -10.33
N PRO A 280 8.97 -5.32 -10.14
CA PRO A 280 9.86 -5.80 -9.08
C PRO A 280 9.44 -5.38 -7.66
N MET A 281 8.57 -4.39 -7.50
CA MET A 281 8.00 -4.00 -6.20
C MET A 281 7.06 -5.09 -5.66
N MET A 282 6.30 -5.75 -6.54
CA MET A 282 5.24 -6.66 -6.14
C MET A 282 5.72 -7.81 -5.23
N PRO A 283 6.75 -8.60 -5.58
CA PRO A 283 7.18 -9.71 -4.72
C PRO A 283 7.69 -9.22 -3.37
N VAL A 284 8.27 -8.01 -3.31
CA VAL A 284 8.73 -7.39 -2.07
C VAL A 284 7.54 -7.05 -1.17
N ASN A 285 6.58 -6.30 -1.68
CA ASN A 285 5.45 -5.86 -0.87
C ASN A 285 4.54 -7.02 -0.46
N VAL A 286 4.30 -7.99 -1.35
CA VAL A 286 3.55 -9.22 -1.03
C VAL A 286 4.22 -9.96 0.13
N GLY A 287 5.53 -10.15 0.08
CA GLY A 287 6.28 -10.82 1.14
C GLY A 287 6.24 -10.04 2.46
N MET A 288 6.50 -8.73 2.43
CA MET A 288 6.47 -7.89 3.64
C MET A 288 5.09 -7.89 4.31
N ILE A 289 4.01 -7.75 3.52
CA ILE A 289 2.63 -7.77 4.03
C ILE A 289 2.36 -9.11 4.76
N ILE A 290 2.62 -10.23 4.11
CA ILE A 290 2.38 -11.55 4.70
C ILE A 290 3.23 -11.72 5.97
N GLY A 291 4.53 -11.38 5.91
CA GLY A 291 5.42 -11.54 7.05
C GLY A 291 5.05 -10.68 8.26
N ALA A 292 4.60 -9.45 8.05
CA ALA A 292 4.20 -8.55 9.14
C ALA A 292 2.81 -8.89 9.68
N ALA A 293 1.85 -9.20 8.81
CA ALA A 293 0.47 -9.50 9.18
C ALA A 293 0.32 -10.78 10.02
N GLU A 294 1.37 -11.62 10.12
CA GLU A 294 1.42 -12.74 11.07
C GLU A 294 1.31 -12.28 12.54
N SER A 295 1.65 -11.01 12.85
CA SER A 295 1.77 -10.56 14.26
C SER A 295 1.27 -9.14 14.54
N ILE A 296 1.23 -8.24 13.56
CA ILE A 296 0.80 -6.85 13.72
C ILE A 296 -0.12 -6.41 12.59
N PRO A 297 -0.96 -5.38 12.80
CA PRO A 297 -1.71 -4.74 11.72
C PRO A 297 -0.82 -4.18 10.62
N VAL A 298 -1.30 -4.27 9.37
CA VAL A 298 -0.63 -3.72 8.19
C VAL A 298 -1.58 -2.80 7.44
N ILE A 299 -1.13 -1.57 7.18
CA ILE A 299 -1.77 -0.66 6.24
C ILE A 299 -1.06 -0.82 4.89
N VAL A 300 -1.77 -1.32 3.90
CA VAL A 300 -1.26 -1.37 2.53
C VAL A 300 -1.58 -0.03 1.88
N GLY A 301 -0.56 0.87 1.85
CA GLY A 301 -0.72 2.25 1.44
C GLY A 301 -0.50 2.43 -0.05
N GLY A 302 -1.52 2.92 -0.77
CA GLY A 302 -1.40 3.21 -2.19
C GLY A 302 -2.70 3.08 -2.98
N GLY A 303 -2.55 3.05 -4.30
CA GLY A 303 -3.66 3.02 -5.24
C GLY A 303 -4.00 1.64 -5.79
N THR A 304 -4.46 1.61 -7.03
CA THR A 304 -4.84 0.37 -7.73
C THR A 304 -3.66 -0.59 -7.93
N GLN A 305 -2.41 -0.11 -7.87
CA GLN A 305 -1.22 -0.97 -7.83
C GLN A 305 -1.23 -1.86 -6.58
N MET A 306 -1.56 -1.27 -5.43
CA MET A 306 -1.57 -2.00 -4.17
C MET A 306 -2.77 -2.96 -4.05
N SER A 307 -3.87 -2.74 -4.78
CA SER A 307 -4.92 -3.76 -4.91
C SER A 307 -4.38 -5.07 -5.52
N ALA A 308 -3.48 -4.99 -6.51
CA ALA A 308 -2.85 -6.19 -7.08
C ALA A 308 -1.93 -6.89 -6.07
N VAL A 309 -1.18 -6.12 -5.28
CA VAL A 309 -0.33 -6.65 -4.20
C VAL A 309 -1.19 -7.36 -3.14
N ILE A 310 -2.31 -6.75 -2.73
CA ILE A 310 -3.29 -7.34 -1.80
C ILE A 310 -3.86 -8.64 -2.38
N ALA A 311 -4.24 -8.66 -3.66
CA ALA A 311 -4.76 -9.85 -4.31
C ALA A 311 -3.75 -11.01 -4.26
N CYS A 312 -2.48 -10.74 -4.56
CA CYS A 312 -1.41 -11.73 -4.48
C CYS A 312 -1.17 -12.21 -3.05
N ALA A 313 -1.12 -11.27 -2.08
CA ALA A 313 -0.89 -11.60 -0.68
C ALA A 313 -2.04 -12.45 -0.10
N TYR A 314 -3.28 -12.08 -0.41
CA TYR A 314 -4.46 -12.80 0.06
C TYR A 314 -4.57 -14.21 -0.54
N GLU A 315 -4.25 -14.39 -1.85
CA GLU A 315 -4.22 -15.72 -2.48
C GLU A 315 -3.16 -16.64 -1.85
N LEU A 316 -1.97 -16.10 -1.55
CA LEU A 316 -0.88 -16.87 -0.93
C LEU A 316 -1.12 -17.17 0.54
N GLU A 317 -1.76 -16.25 1.28
CA GLU A 317 -1.96 -16.36 2.71
C GLU A 317 -3.31 -15.72 3.12
N PRO A 318 -4.44 -16.44 2.95
CA PRO A 318 -5.75 -15.90 3.31
C PRO A 318 -5.93 -15.56 4.79
N SER A 319 -5.05 -16.03 5.68
CA SER A 319 -5.09 -15.74 7.11
C SER A 319 -4.70 -14.32 7.49
N ILE A 320 -4.20 -13.51 6.54
CA ILE A 320 -3.87 -12.08 6.77
C ILE A 320 -5.12 -11.20 6.98
N LYS A 321 -6.31 -11.68 6.62
CA LYS A 321 -7.56 -10.97 6.90
C LYS A 321 -7.70 -10.67 8.38
N GLY A 322 -8.29 -9.52 8.70
CA GLY A 322 -8.37 -9.02 10.07
C GLY A 322 -7.11 -8.33 10.59
N ASN A 323 -5.99 -8.42 9.85
CA ASN A 323 -4.76 -7.69 10.14
C ASN A 323 -4.35 -6.73 9.03
N VAL A 324 -5.06 -6.69 7.90
CA VAL A 324 -4.71 -5.86 6.75
C VAL A 324 -5.85 -4.92 6.39
N ILE A 325 -5.53 -3.64 6.17
CA ILE A 325 -6.42 -2.67 5.55
C ILE A 325 -5.73 -2.03 4.34
N HIS A 326 -6.52 -1.64 3.32
CA HIS A 326 -6.02 -0.86 2.19
C HIS A 326 -6.18 0.63 2.49
N GLY A 327 -5.07 1.35 2.67
CA GLY A 327 -5.04 2.78 2.96
C GLY A 327 -4.85 3.61 1.68
N THR A 328 -5.78 4.53 1.37
CA THR A 328 -5.73 5.32 0.13
C THR A 328 -6.29 6.73 0.30
N THR A 329 -6.53 7.45 -0.80
CA THR A 329 -7.06 8.81 -0.82
C THR A 329 -8.50 8.87 -1.35
N ARG A 330 -9.25 9.91 -0.95
CA ARG A 330 -10.59 10.16 -1.51
C ARG A 330 -10.56 10.42 -3.02
N TRP A 331 -9.46 11.00 -3.54
CA TRP A 331 -9.33 11.28 -4.99
C TRP A 331 -9.36 9.99 -5.82
N LEU A 332 -8.71 8.94 -5.33
CA LEU A 332 -8.74 7.63 -6.01
C LEU A 332 -10.13 6.98 -5.91
N VAL A 333 -10.76 7.04 -4.73
CA VAL A 333 -12.09 6.45 -4.52
C VAL A 333 -13.15 7.13 -5.41
N LYS A 334 -13.01 8.45 -5.64
CA LYS A 334 -13.91 9.25 -6.48
C LYS A 334 -13.51 9.28 -7.96
N ASP A 335 -12.41 8.61 -8.36
CA ASP A 335 -11.93 8.64 -9.74
C ASP A 335 -12.92 7.97 -10.71
N ALA A 336 -13.58 8.76 -11.56
CA ALA A 336 -14.51 8.24 -12.56
C ALA A 336 -13.83 7.39 -13.67
N ALA A 337 -12.50 7.52 -13.82
CA ALA A 337 -11.73 6.80 -14.84
C ALA A 337 -11.21 5.44 -14.34
N SER A 338 -11.39 5.10 -13.06
CA SER A 338 -10.97 3.84 -12.45
C SER A 338 -12.00 3.38 -11.42
N ASN A 339 -11.79 2.22 -10.79
CA ASN A 339 -12.68 1.77 -9.74
C ASN A 339 -11.93 0.87 -8.73
N VAL A 340 -11.23 1.51 -7.79
CA VAL A 340 -10.48 0.80 -6.74
C VAL A 340 -11.42 0.01 -5.80
N CYS A 341 -12.62 0.51 -5.56
CA CYS A 341 -13.62 -0.18 -4.75
C CYS A 341 -14.01 -1.52 -5.37
N LYS A 342 -14.38 -1.52 -6.66
CA LYS A 342 -14.69 -2.75 -7.39
C LYS A 342 -13.49 -3.69 -7.50
N MET A 343 -12.26 -3.16 -7.59
CA MET A 343 -11.06 -4.00 -7.56
C MET A 343 -10.93 -4.73 -6.22
N ASN A 344 -11.10 -4.03 -5.11
CA ASN A 344 -11.04 -4.63 -3.77
C ASN A 344 -12.18 -5.64 -3.56
N ASP A 345 -13.42 -5.33 -3.96
CA ASP A 345 -14.55 -6.27 -3.91
C ASP A 345 -14.27 -7.56 -4.70
N SER A 346 -13.53 -7.44 -5.83
CA SER A 346 -13.15 -8.59 -6.65
C SER A 346 -12.11 -9.49 -5.97
N ILE A 347 -11.38 -8.99 -4.96
CA ILE A 347 -10.43 -9.77 -4.17
C ILE A 347 -11.17 -10.47 -3.02
N THR A 348 -11.70 -9.68 -2.09
CA THR A 348 -12.44 -10.13 -0.90
C THR A 348 -13.04 -8.95 -0.16
N ASN A 349 -14.15 -9.18 0.55
CA ASN A 349 -14.73 -8.20 1.46
C ASN A 349 -14.02 -8.15 2.84
N ASP A 350 -13.04 -9.01 3.09
CA ASP A 350 -12.33 -9.11 4.36
C ASP A 350 -11.15 -8.13 4.49
N ILE A 351 -10.82 -7.38 3.44
CA ILE A 351 -9.79 -6.34 3.44
C ILE A 351 -10.43 -5.00 3.08
N PRO A 352 -10.85 -4.22 4.09
CA PRO A 352 -11.54 -2.95 3.85
C PRO A 352 -10.59 -1.89 3.31
N LEU A 353 -11.16 -0.95 2.58
CA LEU A 353 -10.47 0.23 2.10
C LEU A 353 -10.76 1.40 3.05
N VAL A 354 -9.71 1.99 3.63
CA VAL A 354 -9.77 3.18 4.47
C VAL A 354 -9.13 4.33 3.71
N TYR A 355 -9.84 5.44 3.56
CA TYR A 355 -9.29 6.57 2.81
C TYR A 355 -9.35 7.88 3.56
N VAL A 356 -8.29 8.68 3.37
CA VAL A 356 -8.19 10.01 3.95
C VAL A 356 -9.01 11.02 3.11
N ASN A 357 -9.78 11.86 3.81
CA ASN A 357 -10.66 12.87 3.21
C ASN A 357 -9.92 14.20 2.90
N MET A 358 -8.68 14.12 2.39
CA MET A 358 -7.91 15.31 1.99
C MET A 358 -8.65 16.15 0.95
N ASP A 359 -8.53 17.46 1.06
CA ASP A 359 -9.14 18.43 0.17
C ASP A 359 -8.14 19.57 -0.17
N TYR A 360 -7.81 19.70 -1.44
CA TYR A 360 -6.92 20.73 -1.93
C TYR A 360 -7.63 21.85 -2.71
N SER A 361 -9.00 21.86 -2.71
CA SER A 361 -9.79 22.83 -3.47
C SER A 361 -9.48 24.26 -3.09
N GLU A 362 -9.24 24.53 -1.81
CA GLU A 362 -8.92 25.86 -1.26
C GLU A 362 -7.40 26.11 -1.14
N SER A 363 -6.56 25.23 -1.72
CA SER A 363 -5.10 25.45 -1.70
C SER A 363 -4.72 26.69 -2.52
N PRO A 364 -3.78 27.53 -2.05
CA PRO A 364 -3.27 28.65 -2.84
C PRO A 364 -2.38 28.20 -4.01
N TYR A 365 -2.10 26.91 -4.13
CA TYR A 365 -1.20 26.35 -5.13
C TYR A 365 -1.99 25.55 -6.16
N GLU A 366 -2.00 26.02 -7.41
CA GLU A 366 -2.69 25.36 -8.53
C GLU A 366 -2.22 23.92 -8.77
N GLY A 367 -0.92 23.64 -8.57
CA GLY A 367 -0.38 22.30 -8.67
C GLY A 367 -0.96 21.32 -7.65
N LEU A 368 -1.36 21.78 -6.46
CA LEU A 368 -2.07 20.96 -5.49
C LEU A 368 -3.55 20.84 -5.85
N GLN A 369 -4.21 21.92 -6.29
CA GLN A 369 -5.61 21.87 -6.75
C GLN A 369 -5.82 20.85 -7.88
N ALA A 370 -4.79 20.56 -8.67
CA ALA A 370 -4.86 19.60 -9.77
C ALA A 370 -5.24 18.17 -9.31
N TYR A 371 -5.02 17.82 -8.06
CA TYR A 371 -5.49 16.55 -7.49
C TYR A 371 -7.03 16.48 -7.50
N GLU A 372 -7.71 17.59 -7.27
CA GLU A 372 -9.19 17.67 -7.33
C GLU A 372 -9.73 17.51 -8.77
N TRP A 373 -8.90 17.77 -9.76
CA TRP A 373 -9.24 17.60 -11.19
C TRP A 373 -8.90 16.21 -11.73
N GLY A 374 -8.51 15.27 -10.82
CA GLY A 374 -8.22 13.88 -11.17
C GLY A 374 -6.80 13.63 -11.66
N TYR A 375 -5.85 14.52 -11.41
CA TYR A 375 -4.43 14.26 -11.61
C TYR A 375 -3.84 13.55 -10.39
N ILE A 376 -2.85 12.70 -10.60
CA ILE A 376 -2.08 11.94 -9.59
C ILE A 376 -2.96 11.00 -8.76
N LYS A 377 -3.80 11.48 -7.90
CA LYS A 377 -4.76 10.77 -7.03
C LYS A 377 -4.15 9.93 -5.92
N GLU A 378 -3.04 9.22 -6.18
CA GLU A 378 -2.33 8.35 -5.25
C GLU A 378 -0.89 8.11 -5.75
N GLY A 379 -0.05 7.59 -4.89
CA GLY A 379 1.35 7.23 -5.11
C GLY A 379 2.19 7.48 -3.87
N VAL A 380 3.32 6.81 -3.77
CA VAL A 380 4.23 6.91 -2.62
C VAL A 380 3.52 6.58 -1.28
N GLY A 381 2.38 5.90 -1.35
CA GLY A 381 1.55 5.55 -0.20
C GLY A 381 0.97 6.75 0.55
N CYS A 382 0.69 7.87 -0.14
CA CYS A 382 0.26 9.11 0.50
C CYS A 382 -1.05 8.97 1.27
N GLY A 383 -2.00 8.18 0.77
CA GLY A 383 -3.23 7.89 1.52
C GLY A 383 -2.98 7.01 2.73
N GLY A 384 -2.22 5.92 2.57
CA GLY A 384 -1.90 5.00 3.67
C GLY A 384 -1.10 5.64 4.79
N SER A 385 -0.08 6.46 4.46
CA SER A 385 0.69 7.22 5.45
C SER A 385 -0.17 8.26 6.19
N SER A 386 -1.13 8.89 5.49
CA SER A 386 -2.07 9.84 6.10
C SER A 386 -3.02 9.14 7.08
N VAL A 387 -3.57 7.97 6.70
CA VAL A 387 -4.37 7.13 7.61
C VAL A 387 -3.54 6.77 8.85
N ALA A 388 -2.29 6.35 8.64
CA ALA A 388 -1.36 6.02 9.71
C ALA A 388 -1.05 7.21 10.63
N ALA A 389 -0.83 8.41 10.08
CA ALA A 389 -0.56 9.63 10.87
C ALA A 389 -1.76 10.03 11.73
N ILE A 390 -2.97 9.95 11.19
CA ILE A 390 -4.21 10.20 11.94
C ILE A 390 -4.36 9.18 13.06
N ALA A 391 -4.17 7.89 12.78
CA ALA A 391 -4.31 6.83 13.77
C ALA A 391 -3.22 6.91 14.85
N SER A 392 -1.93 7.05 14.49
CA SER A 392 -0.82 7.08 15.45
C SER A 392 -0.85 8.30 16.37
N SER A 393 -1.39 9.43 15.89
CA SER A 393 -1.60 10.63 16.70
C SER A 393 -2.84 10.57 17.59
N ALA A 394 -3.59 9.46 17.58
CA ALA A 394 -4.89 9.31 18.23
C ALA A 394 -5.89 10.41 17.78
N GLY A 395 -5.92 10.71 16.48
CA GLY A 395 -6.82 11.71 15.87
C GLY A 395 -6.43 13.16 16.12
N LYS A 396 -5.26 13.44 16.70
CA LYS A 396 -4.77 14.83 16.87
C LYS A 396 -4.32 15.44 15.54
N VAL A 397 -3.84 14.64 14.63
CA VAL A 397 -3.63 15.01 13.22
C VAL A 397 -4.94 14.79 12.49
N ASP A 398 -5.39 15.81 11.77
CA ASP A 398 -6.56 15.79 10.90
C ASP A 398 -6.19 16.26 9.49
N CYS A 399 -7.17 16.32 8.57
CA CYS A 399 -6.95 16.77 7.19
C CYS A 399 -6.48 18.23 7.12
N ASN A 400 -6.88 19.11 8.03
CA ASN A 400 -6.47 20.51 8.03
C ASN A 400 -5.00 20.65 8.45
N ILE A 401 -4.58 19.90 9.46
CA ILE A 401 -3.18 19.86 9.91
C ILE A 401 -2.29 19.24 8.82
N LEU A 402 -2.74 18.16 8.18
CA LEU A 402 -2.06 17.58 7.02
C LEU A 402 -1.92 18.58 5.87
N LEU A 403 -3.00 19.27 5.51
CA LEU A 403 -2.99 20.28 4.43
C LEU A 403 -2.00 21.41 4.72
N LYS A 404 -2.01 21.94 5.95
CA LYS A 404 -1.04 22.95 6.35
C LYS A 404 0.40 22.47 6.21
N LYS A 405 0.67 21.23 6.66
CA LYS A 405 2.00 20.63 6.54
C LYS A 405 2.40 20.37 5.09
N VAL A 406 1.45 19.98 4.23
CA VAL A 406 1.68 19.85 2.77
C VAL A 406 2.09 21.18 2.17
N HIS A 407 1.43 22.29 2.53
CA HIS A 407 1.83 23.63 2.07
C HIS A 407 3.25 23.97 2.48
N GLU A 408 3.63 23.76 3.76
CA GLU A 408 4.99 23.99 4.26
C GLU A 408 6.05 23.18 3.48
N ILE A 409 5.74 21.91 3.17
CA ILE A 409 6.62 21.04 2.39
C ILE A 409 6.69 21.49 0.93
N TYR A 410 5.56 21.81 0.34
CA TYR A 410 5.48 22.29 -1.04
C TYR A 410 6.33 23.56 -1.24
N GLU A 411 6.22 24.53 -0.32
CA GLU A 411 7.05 25.74 -0.32
C GLU A 411 8.54 25.42 -0.18
N ARG A 412 8.87 24.52 0.76
CA ARG A 412 10.25 24.11 1.03
C ARG A 412 10.93 23.46 -0.17
N ILE A 413 10.24 22.53 -0.85
CA ILE A 413 10.84 21.74 -1.94
C ILE A 413 10.82 22.46 -3.28
N LEU A 414 9.87 23.36 -3.52
CA LEU A 414 9.76 24.12 -4.77
C LEU A 414 10.34 25.53 -4.69
N GLY A 415 10.62 26.02 -3.47
CA GLY A 415 11.08 27.39 -3.25
C GLY A 415 10.05 28.45 -3.66
N VAL A 416 8.76 28.11 -3.64
CA VAL A 416 7.66 29.01 -4.00
C VAL A 416 7.04 29.64 -2.76
N GLN A 417 6.41 30.80 -2.93
CA GLN A 417 5.61 31.49 -1.91
C GLN A 417 4.13 31.51 -2.35
N PRO A 418 3.16 31.51 -1.41
CA PRO A 418 1.76 31.65 -1.76
C PRO A 418 1.51 32.96 -2.53
N LYS A 419 0.66 32.90 -3.53
CA LYS A 419 0.24 34.07 -4.32
C LYS A 419 -0.72 34.95 -3.52
#